data_58eb12981c0c5150d085195544a8d67a
#
_entry.id   58eb12981c0c5150d085195544a8d67a
#
_cell.length_a   1.000
_cell.length_b   1.000
_cell.length_c   1.000
_cell.angle_alpha   90.00
_cell.angle_beta   90.00
_cell.angle_gamma   90.00
#
_symmetry.space_group_name_H-M   'P 1'
#
loop_
_entity.id
_entity.type
_entity.pdbx_description
1 polymer ?
#
loop_
_entity_poly.entity_id
_entity_poly.type
_entity_poly.pdbx_seq_one_letter_code
_entity_poly.pdbx_strand_id
1 'polypeptide(L)'
;MRINKCIPLIFTGVLMAQLSFGQITQVRFEQLDGLQKIEKRPVVVFLHTSWCKYCGTMKNTTFKNDKVINQLNQKFYFISLDAEEKQDIQFRGYTFKYKPTGANTGVNELAEQLGTINGELSYPSICFLNAKYEIIYQHNSYLSAKSLSIILQRLETQL
;
A
#
# COMPACT_ATOMS: atom_id res chain seq x y z
N MET A 1 -57.35 21.99 -41.59
CA MET A 1 -56.21 22.61 -40.89
C MET A 1 -55.80 21.65 -39.78
N ARG A 2 -54.76 20.79 -40.01
CA ARG A 2 -54.32 19.76 -39.06
C ARG A 2 -53.14 20.31 -38.24
N ILE A 3 -53.33 20.48 -36.95
CA ILE A 3 -52.32 20.94 -36.02
C ILE A 3 -51.55 19.72 -35.52
N ASN A 4 -50.31 19.53 -36.00
CA ASN A 4 -49.38 18.52 -35.48
C ASN A 4 -48.80 19.03 -34.15
N LYS A 5 -49.20 18.35 -33.07
CA LYS A 5 -48.58 18.54 -31.72
C LYS A 5 -47.27 17.77 -31.69
N CYS A 6 -46.16 18.46 -31.78
CA CYS A 6 -44.84 17.91 -31.41
C CYS A 6 -44.73 17.83 -29.88
N ILE A 7 -44.67 16.60 -29.37
CA ILE A 7 -44.39 16.31 -27.96
C ILE A 7 -42.87 16.30 -27.81
N PRO A 8 -42.24 17.18 -26.98
CA PRO A 8 -40.80 17.08 -26.71
C PRO A 8 -40.53 15.90 -25.78
N LEU A 9 -39.75 14.94 -26.27
CA LEU A 9 -39.26 13.81 -25.49
C LEU A 9 -38.17 14.33 -24.54
N ILE A 10 -38.54 14.54 -23.29
CA ILE A 10 -37.57 14.91 -22.23
C ILE A 10 -36.78 13.67 -21.85
N PHE A 11 -35.56 13.59 -22.38
CA PHE A 11 -34.59 12.53 -22.04
C PHE A 11 -34.00 12.84 -20.65
N THR A 12 -34.61 12.29 -19.60
CA THR A 12 -34.11 12.38 -18.22
C THR A 12 -32.88 11.49 -18.12
N GLY A 13 -31.69 12.06 -18.31
CA GLY A 13 -30.42 11.37 -18.08
C GLY A 13 -30.26 11.07 -16.59
N VAL A 14 -30.44 9.83 -16.17
CA VAL A 14 -30.11 9.34 -14.84
C VAL A 14 -28.59 9.30 -14.73
N LEU A 15 -28.03 10.30 -14.06
CA LEU A 15 -26.61 10.33 -13.68
C LEU A 15 -26.37 9.24 -12.62
N MET A 16 -25.98 8.05 -13.05
CA MET A 16 -25.53 6.99 -12.16
C MET A 16 -24.20 7.42 -11.52
N ALA A 17 -24.25 7.92 -10.29
CA ALA A 17 -23.08 8.10 -9.45
C ALA A 17 -22.46 6.71 -9.22
N GLN A 18 -21.37 6.41 -9.89
CA GLN A 18 -20.58 5.22 -9.68
C GLN A 18 -19.93 5.35 -8.28
N LEU A 19 -20.39 4.57 -7.32
CA LEU A 19 -19.71 4.37 -6.04
C LEU A 19 -18.40 3.63 -6.36
N SER A 20 -17.37 4.39 -6.67
CA SER A 20 -16.01 3.86 -6.77
C SER A 20 -15.58 3.46 -5.36
N PHE A 21 -15.65 2.18 -5.02
CA PHE A 21 -15.00 1.67 -3.83
C PHE A 21 -13.50 1.97 -3.99
N GLY A 22 -13.02 2.89 -3.19
CA GLY A 22 -11.63 3.30 -3.25
C GLY A 22 -10.71 2.10 -3.02
N GLN A 23 -9.69 1.97 -3.85
CA GLN A 23 -8.61 1.01 -3.65
C GLN A 23 -7.36 1.77 -3.20
N ILE A 24 -6.47 1.08 -2.47
CA ILE A 24 -5.17 1.66 -2.14
C ILE A 24 -4.34 1.75 -3.43
N THR A 25 -3.87 2.95 -3.72
CA THR A 25 -2.93 3.19 -4.81
C THR A 25 -1.57 2.65 -4.40
N GLN A 26 -1.13 1.57 -5.04
CA GLN A 26 0.17 0.97 -4.80
C GLN A 26 1.21 1.57 -5.73
N VAL A 27 2.41 1.80 -5.19
CA VAL A 27 3.59 2.22 -5.95
C VAL A 27 4.70 1.19 -5.80
N ARG A 28 5.71 1.25 -6.68
CA ARG A 28 6.90 0.40 -6.59
C ARG A 28 8.09 1.21 -6.10
N PHE A 29 9.11 0.55 -5.57
CA PHE A 29 10.33 1.20 -5.06
C PHE A 29 11.01 2.06 -6.13
N GLU A 30 11.06 1.60 -7.37
CA GLU A 30 11.66 2.31 -8.49
C GLU A 30 10.98 3.66 -8.82
N GLN A 31 9.72 3.82 -8.43
CA GLN A 31 8.94 5.04 -8.68
C GLN A 31 9.15 6.09 -7.59
N LEU A 32 9.63 5.69 -6.40
CA LEU A 32 9.66 6.56 -5.22
C LEU A 32 10.49 7.82 -5.44
N ASP A 33 11.67 7.73 -6.05
CA ASP A 33 12.53 8.90 -6.26
C ASP A 33 11.88 9.95 -7.16
N GLY A 34 11.13 9.51 -8.16
CA GLY A 34 10.32 10.40 -9.02
C GLY A 34 9.16 11.04 -8.25
N LEU A 35 8.43 10.22 -7.49
CA LEU A 35 7.28 10.68 -6.71
C LEU A 35 7.69 11.64 -5.58
N GLN A 36 8.80 11.38 -4.88
CA GLN A 36 9.31 12.25 -3.82
C GLN A 36 9.82 13.61 -4.32
N LYS A 37 10.13 13.74 -5.62
CA LYS A 37 10.45 15.04 -6.24
C LYS A 37 9.20 15.89 -6.48
N ILE A 38 8.06 15.23 -6.72
CA ILE A 38 6.77 15.89 -6.96
C ILE A 38 6.13 16.28 -5.62
N GLU A 39 6.03 15.33 -4.71
CA GLU A 39 5.46 15.55 -3.38
C GLU A 39 6.17 14.64 -2.37
N LYS A 40 6.70 15.26 -1.33
CA LYS A 40 7.36 14.53 -0.24
C LYS A 40 6.32 13.90 0.68
N ARG A 41 6.27 12.57 0.69
CA ARG A 41 5.40 11.79 1.56
C ARG A 41 6.17 10.66 2.23
N PRO A 42 5.81 10.25 3.44
CA PRO A 42 6.34 9.02 4.03
C PRO A 42 5.86 7.80 3.23
N VAL A 43 6.61 6.72 3.37
CA VAL A 43 6.33 5.46 2.69
C VAL A 43 5.88 4.43 3.71
N VAL A 44 4.82 3.70 3.38
CA VAL A 44 4.34 2.53 4.13
C VAL A 44 4.62 1.29 3.31
N VAL A 45 5.44 0.40 3.83
CA VAL A 45 5.75 -0.89 3.19
C VAL A 45 5.08 -2.00 3.99
N PHE A 46 4.13 -2.68 3.37
CA PHE A 46 3.50 -3.89 3.89
C PHE A 46 4.23 -5.11 3.38
N LEU A 47 4.93 -5.81 4.26
CA LEU A 47 5.67 -7.02 3.97
C LEU A 47 4.80 -8.26 4.23
N HIS A 48 4.72 -9.13 3.26
CA HIS A 48 3.89 -10.33 3.32
C HIS A 48 4.53 -11.47 2.53
N THR A 49 3.97 -12.66 2.68
CA THR A 49 4.24 -13.83 1.82
C THR A 49 2.92 -14.42 1.34
N SER A 50 2.96 -15.27 0.33
CA SER A 50 1.77 -15.93 -0.23
C SER A 50 1.10 -16.89 0.75
N TRP A 51 1.87 -17.54 1.60
CA TRP A 51 1.40 -18.52 2.61
C TRP A 51 0.99 -17.88 3.95
N CYS A 52 1.23 -16.58 4.14
CA CYS A 52 0.93 -15.88 5.38
C CYS A 52 -0.57 -15.62 5.55
N LYS A 53 -1.23 -16.40 6.41
CA LYS A 53 -2.67 -16.34 6.67
C LYS A 53 -3.13 -14.96 7.19
N TYR A 54 -2.40 -14.40 8.16
CA TYR A 54 -2.69 -13.08 8.73
C TYR A 54 -2.47 -11.95 7.71
N CYS A 55 -1.52 -12.13 6.78
CA CYS A 55 -1.34 -11.18 5.68
C CYS A 55 -2.58 -11.17 4.76
N GLY A 56 -3.10 -12.35 4.42
CA GLY A 56 -4.35 -12.49 3.67
C GLY A 56 -5.53 -11.82 4.39
N THR A 57 -5.64 -11.99 5.71
CA THR A 57 -6.65 -11.32 6.52
C THR A 57 -6.51 -9.80 6.43
N MET A 58 -5.32 -9.24 6.59
CA MET A 58 -5.10 -7.79 6.46
C MET A 58 -5.43 -7.26 5.07
N LYS A 59 -5.07 -7.98 4.01
CA LYS A 59 -5.41 -7.62 2.63
C LYS A 59 -6.93 -7.53 2.41
N ASN A 60 -7.69 -8.41 3.06
CA ASN A 60 -9.13 -8.52 2.87
C ASN A 60 -9.97 -7.69 3.87
N THR A 61 -9.38 -7.18 4.94
CA THR A 61 -10.07 -6.42 5.98
C THR A 61 -9.44 -5.05 6.23
N THR A 62 -8.22 -5.01 6.77
CA THR A 62 -7.53 -3.77 7.16
C THR A 62 -7.34 -2.84 5.97
N PHE A 63 -6.84 -3.36 4.85
CA PHE A 63 -6.59 -2.59 3.63
C PHE A 63 -7.84 -2.43 2.73
N LYS A 64 -9.00 -2.90 3.17
CA LYS A 64 -10.32 -2.62 2.56
C LYS A 64 -11.15 -1.63 3.35
N ASN A 65 -10.64 -1.15 4.48
CA ASN A 65 -11.33 -0.14 5.29
C ASN A 65 -11.17 1.24 4.66
N ASP A 66 -12.27 1.96 4.43
CA ASP A 66 -12.30 3.25 3.74
C ASP A 66 -11.40 4.30 4.41
N LYS A 67 -11.37 4.33 5.75
CA LYS A 67 -10.54 5.28 6.49
C LYS A 67 -9.05 5.02 6.26
N VAL A 68 -8.64 3.75 6.28
CA VAL A 68 -7.26 3.33 6.00
C VAL A 68 -6.89 3.64 4.55
N ILE A 69 -7.77 3.31 3.60
CA ILE A 69 -7.58 3.61 2.17
C ILE A 69 -7.36 5.11 1.97
N ASN A 70 -8.25 5.94 2.54
CA ASN A 70 -8.16 7.39 2.39
C ASN A 70 -6.87 7.96 2.99
N GLN A 71 -6.49 7.52 4.21
CA GLN A 71 -5.24 7.95 4.84
C GLN A 71 -4.02 7.58 4.00
N LEU A 72 -3.93 6.32 3.55
CA LEU A 72 -2.82 5.84 2.73
C LEU A 72 -2.73 6.60 1.41
N ASN A 73 -3.85 6.76 0.69
CA ASN A 73 -3.84 7.42 -0.61
C ASN A 73 -3.52 8.91 -0.55
N GLN A 74 -3.92 9.59 0.51
CA GLN A 74 -3.75 11.04 0.62
C GLN A 74 -2.41 11.45 1.21
N LYS A 75 -1.85 10.63 2.12
CA LYS A 75 -0.74 11.06 2.99
C LYS A 75 0.52 10.23 2.86
N PHE A 76 0.45 9.06 2.22
CA PHE A 76 1.56 8.12 2.15
C PHE A 76 1.75 7.59 0.74
N TYR A 77 2.93 7.10 0.44
CA TYR A 77 3.16 6.15 -0.65
C TYR A 77 3.07 4.74 -0.08
N PHE A 78 2.21 3.91 -0.66
CA PHE A 78 1.99 2.56 -0.17
C PHE A 78 2.60 1.52 -1.10
N ILE A 79 3.41 0.62 -0.52
CA ILE A 79 4.04 -0.51 -1.21
C ILE A 79 3.58 -1.80 -0.54
N SER A 80 3.11 -2.75 -1.35
CA SER A 80 2.87 -4.13 -0.92
C SER A 80 4.03 -4.98 -1.45
N LEU A 81 4.92 -5.40 -0.56
CA LEU A 81 6.11 -6.16 -0.89
C LEU A 81 5.93 -7.63 -0.53
N ASP A 82 5.98 -8.52 -1.54
CA ASP A 82 6.15 -9.94 -1.28
C ASP A 82 7.60 -10.17 -0.82
N ALA A 83 7.77 -10.69 0.39
CA ALA A 83 9.09 -10.90 0.94
C ALA A 83 9.87 -12.01 0.20
N GLU A 84 9.18 -12.86 -0.55
CA GLU A 84 9.76 -13.90 -1.40
C GLU A 84 9.87 -13.47 -2.88
N GLU A 85 9.77 -12.14 -3.15
CA GLU A 85 9.91 -11.59 -4.51
C GLU A 85 11.27 -12.00 -5.12
N LYS A 86 11.20 -12.68 -6.25
CA LYS A 86 12.39 -13.21 -6.95
C LYS A 86 13.01 -12.23 -7.93
N GLN A 87 12.24 -11.21 -8.35
CA GLN A 87 12.75 -10.15 -9.20
C GLN A 87 13.65 -9.21 -8.43
N ASP A 88 14.71 -8.74 -9.07
CA ASP A 88 15.57 -7.72 -8.50
C ASP A 88 14.79 -6.42 -8.27
N ILE A 89 14.96 -5.83 -7.09
CA ILE A 89 14.31 -4.56 -6.72
C ILE A 89 15.37 -3.46 -6.75
N GLN A 90 15.14 -2.44 -7.58
CA GLN A 90 16.00 -1.26 -7.66
C GLN A 90 15.50 -0.20 -6.66
N PHE A 91 16.32 0.18 -5.68
CA PHE A 91 15.97 1.21 -4.72
C PHE A 91 17.22 1.97 -4.25
N ARG A 92 17.18 3.31 -4.33
CA ARG A 92 18.28 4.21 -3.92
C ARG A 92 19.63 3.88 -4.56
N GLY A 93 19.63 3.46 -5.82
CA GLY A 93 20.86 3.10 -6.53
C GLY A 93 21.42 1.72 -6.20
N TYR A 94 20.75 0.95 -5.35
CA TYR A 94 21.12 -0.43 -5.02
C TYR A 94 20.16 -1.40 -5.72
N THR A 95 20.68 -2.59 -6.02
CA THR A 95 19.91 -3.74 -6.51
C THR A 95 19.80 -4.76 -5.41
N PHE A 96 18.58 -4.93 -4.90
CA PHE A 96 18.26 -5.93 -3.88
C PHE A 96 17.83 -7.22 -4.54
N LYS A 97 18.46 -8.33 -4.18
CA LYS A 97 18.28 -9.63 -4.81
C LYS A 97 17.52 -10.60 -3.92
N TYR A 98 16.92 -11.59 -4.53
CA TYR A 98 16.40 -12.74 -3.82
C TYR A 98 17.52 -13.62 -3.30
N LYS A 99 17.49 -13.97 -2.00
CA LYS A 99 18.42 -14.90 -1.33
C LYS A 99 17.71 -16.22 -1.06
N PRO A 100 18.07 -17.31 -1.75
CA PRO A 100 17.57 -18.64 -1.38
C PRO A 100 18.03 -19.02 0.03
N THR A 101 17.10 -19.55 0.85
CA THR A 101 17.39 -20.10 2.17
C THR A 101 17.15 -21.61 2.25
N GLY A 102 16.61 -22.20 1.17
CA GLY A 102 16.34 -23.62 0.99
C GLY A 102 15.92 -23.93 -0.44
N ALA A 103 15.50 -25.17 -0.71
CA ALA A 103 15.15 -25.61 -2.06
C ALA A 103 14.06 -24.78 -2.74
N ASN A 104 13.03 -24.35 -1.98
CA ASN A 104 11.90 -23.56 -2.47
C ASN A 104 11.59 -22.37 -1.58
N THR A 105 12.51 -21.98 -0.70
CA THR A 105 12.34 -20.87 0.25
C THR A 105 13.45 -19.88 0.10
N GLY A 106 13.14 -18.62 0.39
CA GLY A 106 14.12 -17.55 0.37
C GLY A 106 13.45 -16.22 0.69
N VAL A 107 14.25 -15.17 0.73
CA VAL A 107 13.80 -13.82 1.04
C VAL A 107 14.50 -12.80 0.14
N ASN A 108 13.78 -11.78 -0.27
CA ASN A 108 14.40 -10.63 -0.94
C ASN A 108 15.17 -9.79 0.08
N GLU A 109 16.37 -9.37 -0.26
CA GLU A 109 17.26 -8.58 0.62
C GLU A 109 16.59 -7.31 1.16
N LEU A 110 15.77 -6.64 0.35
CA LEU A 110 15.06 -5.44 0.78
C LEU A 110 13.97 -5.77 1.81
N ALA A 111 13.25 -6.88 1.61
CA ALA A 111 12.26 -7.34 2.58
C ALA A 111 12.91 -7.74 3.91
N GLU A 112 14.06 -8.38 3.85
CA GLU A 112 14.87 -8.71 5.04
C GLU A 112 15.27 -7.43 5.80
N GLN A 113 15.81 -6.43 5.10
CA GLN A 113 16.22 -5.15 5.72
C GLN A 113 15.05 -4.36 6.33
N LEU A 114 13.91 -4.32 5.64
CA LEU A 114 12.75 -3.53 6.09
C LEU A 114 11.87 -4.27 7.09
N GLY A 115 11.91 -5.60 7.13
CA GLY A 115 11.05 -6.44 7.96
C GLY A 115 11.70 -7.00 9.22
N THR A 116 13.04 -6.97 9.31
CA THR A 116 13.74 -7.51 10.49
C THR A 116 13.63 -6.53 11.67
N ILE A 117 13.07 -7.01 12.79
CA ILE A 117 12.92 -6.28 14.04
C ILE A 117 13.61 -7.10 15.14
N ASN A 118 14.59 -6.52 15.83
CA ASN A 118 15.37 -7.22 16.88
C ASN A 118 15.98 -8.54 16.41
N GLY A 119 16.40 -8.63 15.13
CA GLY A 119 17.01 -9.85 14.56
C GLY A 119 16.00 -10.89 14.08
N GLU A 120 14.70 -10.65 14.19
CA GLU A 120 13.64 -11.57 13.76
C GLU A 120 12.86 -10.99 12.55
N LEU A 121 12.70 -11.81 11.53
CA LEU A 121 11.86 -11.51 10.36
C LEU A 121 10.57 -12.32 10.44
N SER A 122 9.43 -11.64 10.53
CA SER A 122 8.12 -12.28 10.62
C SER A 122 7.07 -11.56 9.79
N TYR A 123 5.97 -12.22 9.49
CA TYR A 123 4.89 -11.70 8.65
C TYR A 123 3.51 -11.87 9.30
N PRO A 124 2.60 -10.90 9.13
CA PRO A 124 2.78 -9.64 8.40
C PRO A 124 3.72 -8.67 9.13
N SER A 125 4.49 -7.88 8.38
CA SER A 125 5.21 -6.74 8.92
C SER A 125 4.83 -5.47 8.18
N ILE A 126 4.86 -4.34 8.88
CA ILE A 126 4.71 -3.01 8.29
C ILE A 126 5.92 -2.17 8.69
N CYS A 127 6.59 -1.61 7.69
CA CYS A 127 7.70 -0.68 7.87
C CYS A 127 7.28 0.71 7.36
N PHE A 128 7.53 1.73 8.17
CA PHE A 128 7.28 3.12 7.83
C PHE A 128 8.61 3.84 7.63
N LEU A 129 8.74 4.50 6.48
CA LEU A 129 9.90 5.30 6.14
C LEU A 129 9.49 6.77 6.04
N ASN A 130 10.36 7.68 6.48
CA ASN A 130 10.17 9.09 6.20
C ASN A 130 10.47 9.42 4.71
N ALA A 131 10.30 10.68 4.30
CA ALA A 131 10.57 11.10 2.93
C ALA A 131 12.07 11.01 2.51
N LYS A 132 12.98 10.75 3.46
CA LYS A 132 14.40 10.46 3.20
C LYS A 132 14.70 8.96 3.21
N TYR A 133 13.67 8.13 3.33
CA TYR A 133 13.76 6.67 3.40
C TYR A 133 14.43 6.11 4.67
N GLU A 134 14.43 6.87 5.76
CA GLU A 134 14.85 6.39 7.06
C GLU A 134 13.68 5.67 7.75
N ILE A 135 13.95 4.52 8.38
CA ILE A 135 12.91 3.77 9.13
C ILE A 135 12.53 4.60 10.36
N ILE A 136 11.25 4.96 10.46
CA ILE A 136 10.70 5.71 11.59
C ILE A 136 9.83 4.87 12.51
N TYR A 137 9.24 3.78 11.97
CA TYR A 137 8.47 2.83 12.77
C TYR A 137 8.37 1.48 12.06
N GLN A 138 8.37 0.41 12.83
CA GLN A 138 8.15 -0.96 12.35
C GLN A 138 7.19 -1.69 13.28
N HIS A 139 6.40 -2.61 12.70
CA HIS A 139 5.49 -3.48 13.44
C HIS A 139 5.42 -4.85 12.75
N ASN A 140 5.64 -5.93 13.47
CA ASN A 140 5.76 -7.29 12.95
C ASN A 140 4.61 -8.21 13.38
N SER A 141 3.38 -7.70 13.38
CA SER A 141 2.20 -8.47 13.76
C SER A 141 0.96 -7.97 12.98
N TYR A 142 -0.13 -8.73 13.10
CA TYR A 142 -1.42 -8.33 12.57
C TYR A 142 -1.86 -6.96 13.14
N LEU A 143 -2.31 -6.07 12.27
CA LEU A 143 -2.94 -4.81 12.64
C LEU A 143 -4.38 -4.76 12.13
N SER A 144 -5.31 -4.50 13.04
CA SER A 144 -6.69 -4.18 12.65
C SER A 144 -6.76 -2.83 11.93
N ALA A 145 -7.84 -2.57 11.20
CA ALA A 145 -8.06 -1.27 10.55
C ALA A 145 -8.02 -0.11 11.55
N LYS A 146 -8.59 -0.29 12.74
CA LYS A 146 -8.55 0.71 13.82
C LYS A 146 -7.12 0.99 14.28
N SER A 147 -6.34 -0.07 14.54
CA SER A 147 -4.96 0.07 15.02
C SER A 147 -4.07 0.73 13.97
N LEU A 148 -4.15 0.29 12.71
CA LEU A 148 -3.38 0.88 11.62
C LEU A 148 -3.74 2.35 11.40
N SER A 149 -5.05 2.70 11.41
CA SER A 149 -5.50 4.09 11.25
C SER A 149 -4.94 5.02 12.35
N ILE A 150 -4.83 4.54 13.59
CA ILE A 150 -4.23 5.31 14.70
C ILE A 150 -2.73 5.52 14.47
N ILE A 151 -2.01 4.49 14.02
CA ILE A 151 -0.58 4.59 13.71
C ILE A 151 -0.36 5.60 12.57
N LEU A 152 -1.11 5.47 11.48
CA LEU A 152 -1.03 6.39 10.33
C LEU A 152 -1.25 7.84 10.78
N GLN A 153 -2.27 8.10 11.59
CA GLN A 153 -2.57 9.45 12.09
C GLN A 153 -1.42 10.02 12.95
N ARG A 154 -0.80 9.20 13.80
CA ARG A 154 0.33 9.64 14.63
C ARG A 154 1.58 9.94 13.81
N LEU A 155 1.88 9.11 12.82
CA LEU A 155 3.06 9.30 11.97
C LEU A 155 2.89 10.46 10.99
N GLU A 156 1.67 10.77 10.53
CA GLU A 156 1.39 11.96 9.73
C GLU A 156 1.74 13.26 10.48
N THR A 157 1.53 13.32 11.79
CA THR A 157 1.77 14.53 12.60
C THR A 157 3.22 14.73 13.01
N GLN A 158 4.11 13.76 12.78
CA GLN A 158 5.54 13.80 13.14
C GLN A 158 6.45 14.14 11.95
N LEU A 159 5.86 14.42 10.80
CA LEU A 159 6.53 14.79 9.54
C LEU A 159 6.37 16.26 9.27
#